data_d91fdd82ac369646b33699a31c9f00d5
#
_entry.id   d91fdd82ac369646b33699a31c9f00d5
#
_cell.length_a   1.000
_cell.length_b   1.000
_cell.length_c   1.000
_cell.angle_alpha   90.00
_cell.angle_beta   90.00
_cell.angle_gamma   90.00
#
_symmetry.space_group_name_H-M   'P 1'
#
loop_
_entity.id
_entity.type
_entity.pdbx_description
1 polymer ?
#
loop_
_entity_poly.entity_id
_entity_poly.type
_entity_poly.pdbx_seq_one_letter_code
_entity_poly.pdbx_strand_id
1 'polypeptide(L)'
;MNSSKKIIRQEHLSKMLERNPFLTDEQLAKALEVSIQTIRLDRLRMNIPEVRERTRQMAETAQTKLKAIDKKDIVGDLIDLELNKIGISMLKITPEMVLEKTGVARGYYMFAMANTLALAVVDADAALTGVGNVCLLYTSPSPRDR
;
A
#
# COMPACT_ATOMS: atom_id res chain seq x y z
N MET A 1 -7.20 2.52 -37.44
CA MET A 1 -7.26 3.69 -36.55
C MET A 1 -7.54 3.36 -35.06
N ASN A 2 -8.21 2.28 -34.74
CA ASN A 2 -8.52 1.90 -33.34
C ASN A 2 -7.34 1.23 -32.58
N SER A 3 -6.41 0.60 -33.30
CA SER A 3 -5.27 -0.14 -32.70
C SER A 3 -4.22 0.80 -32.06
N SER A 4 -3.93 1.93 -32.69
CA SER A 4 -2.95 2.90 -32.19
C SER A 4 -3.40 3.54 -30.86
N LYS A 5 -4.66 3.96 -30.75
CA LYS A 5 -5.21 4.52 -29.49
C LYS A 5 -5.19 3.52 -28.34
N LYS A 6 -5.40 2.23 -28.64
CA LYS A 6 -5.33 1.15 -27.66
C LYS A 6 -3.91 0.97 -27.11
N ILE A 7 -2.90 0.93 -27.98
CA ILE A 7 -1.50 0.76 -27.61
C ILE A 7 -1.05 1.92 -26.70
N ILE A 8 -1.31 3.17 -27.09
CA ILE A 8 -1.00 4.35 -26.29
C ILE A 8 -1.66 4.28 -24.91
N ARG A 9 -2.93 3.88 -24.84
CA ARG A 9 -3.64 3.73 -23.56
C ARG A 9 -3.00 2.67 -22.68
N GLN A 10 -2.62 1.52 -23.24
CA GLN A 10 -1.97 0.43 -22.52
C GLN A 10 -0.59 0.85 -21.98
N GLU A 11 0.19 1.61 -22.73
CA GLU A 11 1.45 2.19 -22.26
C GLU A 11 1.24 3.18 -21.10
N HIS A 12 0.22 4.04 -21.18
CA HIS A 12 -0.12 4.95 -20.09
C HIS A 12 -0.56 4.19 -18.83
N LEU A 13 -1.37 3.15 -19.00
CA LEU A 13 -1.80 2.28 -17.91
C LEU A 13 -0.61 1.63 -17.20
N SER A 14 0.36 1.08 -17.95
CA SER A 14 1.59 0.51 -17.39
C SER A 14 2.37 1.55 -16.57
N LYS A 15 2.64 2.71 -17.15
CA LYS A 15 3.36 3.80 -16.48
C LYS A 15 2.67 4.30 -15.21
N MET A 16 1.34 4.36 -15.21
CA MET A 16 0.58 4.74 -14.02
C MET A 16 0.72 3.70 -12.90
N LEU A 17 0.67 2.42 -13.24
CA LEU A 17 0.81 1.33 -12.27
C LEU A 17 2.25 1.14 -11.79
N GLU A 18 3.25 1.46 -12.59
CA GLU A 18 4.66 1.52 -12.17
C GLU A 18 4.89 2.61 -11.11
N ARG A 19 4.22 3.77 -11.26
CA ARG A 19 4.30 4.88 -10.29
C ARG A 19 3.47 4.63 -9.04
N ASN A 20 2.31 4.03 -9.20
CA ASN A 20 1.41 3.73 -8.09
C ASN A 20 0.69 2.40 -8.33
N PRO A 21 1.21 1.29 -7.80
CA PRO A 21 0.63 -0.04 -7.98
C PRO A 21 -0.71 -0.24 -7.25
N PHE A 22 -1.12 0.69 -6.37
CA PHE A 22 -2.36 0.61 -5.60
C PHE A 22 -3.58 1.21 -6.33
N LEU A 23 -3.42 1.78 -7.52
CA LEU A 23 -4.53 2.35 -8.29
C LEU A 23 -5.58 1.28 -8.60
N THR A 24 -6.84 1.61 -8.31
CA THR A 24 -8.00 0.76 -8.62
C THR A 24 -8.42 0.90 -10.08
N ASP A 25 -9.22 -0.04 -10.57
CA ASP A 25 -9.76 0.02 -11.94
C ASP A 25 -10.61 1.27 -12.16
N GLU A 26 -11.33 1.75 -11.15
CA GLU A 26 -12.12 2.98 -11.18
C GLU A 26 -11.24 4.23 -11.33
N GLN A 27 -10.15 4.30 -10.57
CA GLN A 27 -9.19 5.40 -10.65
C GLN A 27 -8.50 5.45 -12.00
N LEU A 28 -8.08 4.28 -12.52
CA LEU A 28 -7.47 4.15 -13.85
C LEU A 28 -8.47 4.51 -14.97
N ALA A 29 -9.71 4.06 -14.86
CA ALA A 29 -10.77 4.37 -15.81
C ALA A 29 -11.05 5.87 -15.88
N LYS A 30 -11.12 6.53 -14.73
CA LYS A 30 -11.28 7.98 -14.62
C LYS A 30 -10.10 8.74 -15.22
N ALA A 31 -8.87 8.32 -14.92
CA ALA A 31 -7.65 8.99 -15.38
C ALA A 31 -7.42 8.84 -16.90
N LEU A 32 -7.84 7.72 -17.48
CA LEU A 32 -7.69 7.42 -18.91
C LEU A 32 -8.95 7.68 -19.73
N GLU A 33 -9.99 8.24 -19.11
CA GLU A 33 -11.28 8.60 -19.74
C GLU A 33 -11.94 7.43 -20.51
N VAL A 34 -11.91 6.24 -19.90
CA VAL A 34 -12.50 5.03 -20.47
C VAL A 34 -13.39 4.31 -19.43
N SER A 35 -14.14 3.31 -19.88
CA SER A 35 -14.93 2.49 -18.97
C SER A 35 -14.04 1.56 -18.12
N ILE A 36 -14.49 1.21 -16.91
CA ILE A 36 -13.85 0.22 -16.03
C ILE A 36 -13.66 -1.10 -16.79
N GLN A 37 -14.64 -1.50 -17.60
CA GLN A 37 -14.55 -2.72 -18.40
C GLN A 37 -13.39 -2.68 -19.40
N THR A 38 -13.12 -1.52 -20.00
CA THR A 38 -11.97 -1.33 -20.89
C THR A 38 -10.65 -1.53 -20.15
N ILE A 39 -10.53 -0.99 -18.93
CA ILE A 39 -9.35 -1.18 -18.07
C ILE A 39 -9.15 -2.65 -17.72
N ARG A 40 -10.21 -3.35 -17.32
CA ARG A 40 -10.14 -4.80 -17.02
C ARG A 40 -9.65 -5.62 -18.18
N LEU A 41 -10.17 -5.36 -19.39
CA LEU A 41 -9.73 -6.04 -20.60
C LEU A 41 -8.27 -5.71 -20.98
N ASP A 42 -7.84 -4.46 -20.80
CA ASP A 42 -6.47 -4.07 -21.08
C ASP A 42 -5.51 -4.72 -20.06
N ARG A 43 -5.82 -4.71 -18.75
CA ARG A 43 -5.03 -5.43 -17.76
C ARG A 43 -4.89 -6.93 -18.07
N LEU A 44 -6.01 -7.61 -18.40
CA LEU A 44 -5.98 -9.02 -18.76
C LEU A 44 -5.05 -9.30 -19.95
N ARG A 45 -5.08 -8.45 -20.98
CA ARG A 45 -4.21 -8.59 -22.16
C ARG A 45 -2.74 -8.33 -21.85
N MET A 46 -2.46 -7.51 -20.86
CA MET A 46 -1.10 -7.17 -20.42
C MET A 46 -0.61 -8.08 -19.29
N ASN A 47 -1.40 -9.08 -18.87
CA ASN A 47 -1.14 -9.93 -17.71
C ASN A 47 -0.91 -9.13 -16.41
N ILE A 48 -1.59 -7.99 -16.25
CA ILE A 48 -1.54 -7.17 -15.04
C ILE A 48 -2.66 -7.63 -14.11
N PRO A 49 -2.34 -8.12 -12.91
CA PRO A 49 -3.34 -8.59 -11.96
C PRO A 49 -4.17 -7.45 -11.35
N GLU A 50 -5.24 -7.77 -10.66
CA GLU A 50 -6.04 -6.82 -9.88
C GLU A 50 -5.24 -6.21 -8.73
N VAL A 51 -5.70 -5.06 -8.22
CA VAL A 51 -5.01 -4.33 -7.15
C VAL A 51 -4.75 -5.21 -5.91
N ARG A 52 -5.71 -6.06 -5.53
CA ARG A 52 -5.56 -6.97 -4.40
C ARG A 52 -4.42 -7.97 -4.61
N GLU A 53 -4.34 -8.54 -5.80
CA GLU A 53 -3.30 -9.51 -6.15
C GLU A 53 -1.93 -8.83 -6.30
N ARG A 54 -1.86 -7.64 -6.89
CA ARG A 54 -0.63 -6.83 -6.95
C ARG A 54 -0.10 -6.54 -5.55
N THR A 55 -0.98 -6.09 -4.64
CA THR A 55 -0.62 -5.81 -3.25
C THR A 55 -0.11 -7.06 -2.53
N ARG A 56 -0.73 -8.22 -2.76
CA ARG A 56 -0.29 -9.51 -2.18
C ARG A 56 1.12 -9.89 -2.67
N GLN A 57 1.36 -9.80 -3.97
CA GLN A 57 2.66 -10.11 -4.56
C GLN A 57 3.77 -9.17 -4.07
N MET A 58 3.45 -7.88 -3.93
CA MET A 58 4.37 -6.90 -3.33
C MET A 58 4.70 -7.26 -1.88
N ALA A 59 3.70 -7.60 -1.08
CA ALA A 59 3.88 -7.98 0.32
C ALA A 59 4.73 -9.26 0.46
N GLU A 60 4.51 -10.26 -0.37
CA GLU A 60 5.33 -11.47 -0.41
C GLU A 60 6.80 -11.14 -0.72
N THR A 61 7.04 -10.29 -1.71
CA THR A 61 8.39 -9.85 -2.07
C THR A 61 9.03 -9.01 -0.95
N ALA A 62 8.27 -8.11 -0.32
CA ALA A 62 8.77 -7.28 0.78
C ALA A 62 9.25 -8.13 1.97
N GLN A 63 8.52 -9.18 2.31
CA GLN A 63 8.86 -10.08 3.42
C GLN A 63 10.19 -10.81 3.21
N THR A 64 10.59 -11.09 1.98
CA THR A 64 11.89 -11.74 1.70
C THR A 64 13.10 -10.82 1.91
N LYS A 65 12.87 -9.51 2.03
CA LYS A 65 13.92 -8.50 2.22
C LYS A 65 14.21 -8.21 3.69
N LEU A 66 13.41 -8.71 4.63
CA LEU A 66 13.59 -8.44 6.07
C LEU A 66 14.93 -8.96 6.58
N LYS A 67 15.63 -8.12 7.35
CA LYS A 67 16.91 -8.47 7.99
C LYS A 67 16.89 -8.20 9.49
N ALA A 68 16.55 -7.00 9.93
CA ALA A 68 16.63 -6.56 11.31
C ALA A 68 15.47 -7.02 12.21
N ILE A 69 14.39 -7.55 11.61
CA ILE A 69 13.17 -7.96 12.33
C ILE A 69 12.53 -9.17 11.64
N ASP A 70 12.01 -10.10 12.43
CA ASP A 70 11.24 -11.23 11.90
C ASP A 70 9.82 -10.79 11.48
N LYS A 71 9.28 -11.44 10.46
CA LYS A 71 7.90 -11.21 10.01
C LYS A 71 6.88 -11.27 11.15
N LYS A 72 7.04 -12.20 12.08
CA LYS A 72 6.12 -12.41 13.22
C LYS A 72 6.09 -11.25 14.20
N ASP A 73 7.13 -10.42 14.23
CA ASP A 73 7.29 -9.29 15.14
C ASP A 73 6.80 -7.96 14.52
N ILE A 74 6.42 -7.99 13.25
CA ILE A 74 5.85 -6.81 12.56
C ILE A 74 4.38 -6.65 12.95
N VAL A 75 4.03 -5.44 13.38
CA VAL A 75 2.63 -5.07 13.64
C VAL A 75 1.97 -4.60 12.35
N GLY A 76 0.93 -5.31 11.93
CA GLY A 76 0.26 -5.09 10.65
C GLY A 76 0.87 -5.89 9.50
N ASP A 77 0.43 -5.58 8.30
CA ASP A 77 0.86 -6.24 7.07
C ASP A 77 1.90 -5.38 6.36
N LEU A 78 3.11 -5.90 6.18
CA LEU A 78 4.14 -5.27 5.36
C LEU A 78 3.74 -5.42 3.87
N ILE A 79 3.57 -4.29 3.19
CA ILE A 79 3.10 -4.23 1.80
C ILE A 79 4.25 -4.06 0.82
N ASP A 80 5.21 -3.18 1.14
CA ASP A 80 6.39 -2.94 0.32
C ASP A 80 7.59 -2.57 1.17
N LEU A 81 8.80 -2.87 0.67
CA LEU A 81 10.04 -2.61 1.37
C LEU A 81 11.19 -2.36 0.39
N GLU A 82 11.82 -1.21 0.54
CA GLU A 82 13.12 -0.89 -0.03
C GLU A 82 14.07 -0.53 1.11
N LEU A 83 15.05 -1.42 1.37
CA LEU A 83 15.96 -1.28 2.51
C LEU A 83 16.70 0.06 2.47
N ASN A 84 16.86 0.66 3.65
CA ASN A 84 17.45 1.98 3.89
C ASN A 84 16.76 3.15 3.17
N LYS A 85 15.56 2.97 2.64
CA LYS A 85 14.81 4.02 1.94
C LYS A 85 13.37 4.17 2.43
N ILE A 86 12.53 3.16 2.16
CA ILE A 86 11.11 3.27 2.43
C ILE A 86 10.49 1.91 2.77
N GLY A 87 9.52 1.93 3.67
CA GLY A 87 8.63 0.80 3.90
C GLY A 87 7.18 1.27 3.92
N ILE A 88 6.30 0.40 3.48
CA ILE A 88 4.85 0.61 3.52
C ILE A 88 4.22 -0.54 4.28
N SER A 89 3.48 -0.23 5.32
CA SER A 89 2.68 -1.21 6.04
C SER A 89 1.23 -0.75 6.19
N MET A 90 0.35 -1.69 6.40
CA MET A 90 -1.07 -1.47 6.60
C MET A 90 -1.54 -2.19 7.85
N LEU A 91 -2.31 -1.51 8.70
CA LEU A 91 -2.93 -2.09 9.87
C LEU A 91 -4.44 -2.04 9.72
N LYS A 92 -5.06 -3.21 9.68
CA LYS A 92 -6.53 -3.31 9.72
C LYS A 92 -6.97 -3.13 11.17
N ILE A 93 -7.67 -2.04 11.46
CA ILE A 93 -8.22 -1.77 12.78
C ILE A 93 -9.40 -2.71 13.06
N THR A 94 -9.34 -3.40 14.19
CA THR A 94 -10.41 -4.28 14.69
C THR A 94 -11.15 -3.63 15.85
N PRO A 95 -12.35 -4.11 16.24
CA PRO A 95 -13.12 -3.58 17.35
C PRO A 95 -12.32 -3.50 18.67
N GLU A 96 -11.43 -4.44 18.93
CA GLU A 96 -10.61 -4.48 20.14
C GLU A 96 -9.53 -3.38 20.17
N MET A 97 -9.21 -2.83 19.00
CA MET A 97 -8.18 -1.78 18.85
C MET A 97 -8.74 -0.38 19.04
N VAL A 98 -10.05 -0.22 19.19
CA VAL A 98 -10.70 1.09 19.36
C VAL A 98 -11.10 1.37 20.80
N LEU A 99 -11.28 2.64 21.11
CA LEU A 99 -11.91 3.07 22.35
C LEU A 99 -13.41 2.90 22.23
N GLU A 100 -14.03 2.10 23.10
CA GLU A 100 -15.49 1.81 23.06
C GLU A 100 -16.35 3.07 22.99
N LYS A 101 -15.96 4.09 23.76
CA LYS A 101 -16.73 5.34 23.88
C LYS A 101 -16.70 6.22 22.64
N THR A 102 -15.65 6.19 21.86
CA THR A 102 -15.44 7.12 20.74
C THR A 102 -15.24 6.45 19.39
N GLY A 103 -15.00 5.14 19.36
CA GLY A 103 -14.64 4.41 18.15
C GLY A 103 -13.26 4.78 17.56
N VAL A 104 -12.49 5.60 18.28
CA VAL A 104 -11.15 6.03 17.84
C VAL A 104 -10.13 4.92 18.11
N ALA A 105 -9.29 4.63 17.11
CA ALA A 105 -8.20 3.67 17.25
C ALA A 105 -7.22 4.12 18.36
N ARG A 106 -6.81 3.16 19.21
CA ARG A 106 -5.83 3.45 20.27
C ARG A 106 -4.47 3.69 19.63
N GLY A 107 -3.90 4.86 19.93
CA GLY A 107 -2.66 5.36 19.30
C GLY A 107 -1.47 4.42 19.41
N TYR A 108 -1.37 3.64 20.48
CA TYR A 108 -0.24 2.72 20.66
C TYR A 108 -0.15 1.64 19.57
N TYR A 109 -1.24 1.23 18.93
CA TYR A 109 -1.17 0.31 17.79
C TYR A 109 -0.49 0.96 16.59
N MET A 110 -0.76 2.25 16.35
CA MET A 110 -0.11 3.00 15.26
C MET A 110 1.38 3.23 15.55
N PHE A 111 1.73 3.52 16.81
CA PHE A 111 3.14 3.62 17.20
C PHE A 111 3.86 2.29 17.11
N ALA A 112 3.23 1.19 17.52
CA ALA A 112 3.81 -0.15 17.38
C ALA A 112 4.05 -0.50 15.90
N MET A 113 3.10 -0.21 15.01
CA MET A 113 3.25 -0.40 13.57
C MET A 113 4.40 0.45 13.02
N ALA A 114 4.47 1.73 13.37
CA ALA A 114 5.53 2.62 12.92
C ALA A 114 6.91 2.16 13.42
N ASN A 115 7.02 1.73 14.68
CA ASN A 115 8.27 1.22 15.24
C ASN A 115 8.74 -0.05 14.53
N THR A 116 7.86 -1.03 14.33
CA THR A 116 8.23 -2.28 13.64
C THR A 116 8.54 -2.05 12.17
N LEU A 117 7.85 -1.12 11.50
CA LEU A 117 8.17 -0.72 10.15
C LEU A 117 9.54 -0.03 10.04
N ALA A 118 9.89 0.83 11.00
CA ALA A 118 11.20 1.48 11.04
C ALA A 118 12.34 0.43 11.15
N LEU A 119 12.17 -0.60 11.99
CA LEU A 119 13.11 -1.71 12.06
C LEU A 119 13.17 -2.52 10.77
N ALA A 120 12.03 -2.74 10.10
CA ALA A 120 11.98 -3.47 8.84
C ALA A 120 12.75 -2.78 7.70
N VAL A 121 12.82 -1.45 7.71
CA VAL A 121 13.54 -0.66 6.67
C VAL A 121 15.05 -0.76 6.83
N VAL A 122 15.58 -1.10 8.00
CA VAL A 122 17.03 -1.14 8.26
C VAL A 122 17.68 -2.31 7.54
N ASP A 123 18.70 -2.04 6.72
CA ASP A 123 19.54 -3.06 6.08
C ASP A 123 20.68 -3.48 6.99
N ALA A 124 20.33 -4.17 8.07
CA ALA A 124 21.28 -4.71 9.04
C ALA A 124 20.70 -5.91 9.75
N ASP A 125 21.54 -6.82 10.20
CA ASP A 125 21.13 -8.01 10.98
C ASP A 125 20.65 -7.62 12.39
N ALA A 126 21.06 -6.44 12.89
CA ALA A 126 20.57 -5.88 14.14
C ALA A 126 20.53 -4.36 14.09
N ALA A 127 19.40 -3.77 14.45
CA ALA A 127 19.24 -2.33 14.62
C ALA A 127 19.43 -1.97 16.11
N LEU A 128 20.55 -1.32 16.45
CA LEU A 128 20.85 -0.92 17.84
C LEU A 128 20.21 0.42 18.20
N THR A 129 20.13 1.35 17.25
CA THR A 129 19.51 2.66 17.42
C THR A 129 18.89 3.12 16.11
N GLY A 130 17.80 3.85 16.22
CA GLY A 130 17.15 4.49 15.07
C GLY A 130 16.61 5.86 15.46
N VAL A 131 16.66 6.81 14.51
CA VAL A 131 15.97 8.08 14.64
C VAL A 131 14.88 8.11 13.57
N GLY A 132 13.66 8.39 14.01
CA GLY A 132 12.50 8.43 13.09
C GLY A 132 11.62 9.64 13.37
N ASN A 133 11.00 10.13 12.31
CA ASN A 133 9.92 11.11 12.41
C ASN A 133 8.59 10.42 12.13
N VAL A 134 7.61 10.58 13.03
CA VAL A 134 6.26 10.04 12.85
C VAL A 134 5.30 11.20 12.67
N CYS A 135 4.61 11.21 11.54
CA CYS A 135 3.51 12.14 11.26
C CYS A 135 2.19 11.38 11.31
N LEU A 136 1.33 11.72 12.25
CA LEU A 136 -0.02 11.15 12.38
C LEU A 136 -1.03 12.14 11.82
N LEU A 137 -1.68 11.74 10.74
CA LEU A 137 -2.78 12.49 10.14
C LEU A 137 -4.11 11.87 10.57
N TYR A 138 -4.84 12.58 11.42
CA TYR A 138 -6.21 12.24 11.76
C TYR A 138 -7.15 12.95 10.80
N THR A 139 -7.87 12.20 9.98
CA THR A 139 -9.00 12.72 9.22
C THR A 139 -10.29 12.37 9.94
N SER A 140 -11.02 13.35 10.42
CA SER A 140 -12.42 13.14 10.81
C SER A 140 -13.28 13.07 9.54
N PRO A 141 -14.32 12.23 9.50
CA PRO A 141 -15.26 12.26 8.39
C PRO A 141 -15.85 13.66 8.29
N SER A 142 -15.92 14.19 7.07
CA SER A 142 -16.53 15.49 6.80
C SER A 142 -17.97 15.50 7.33
N PRO A 143 -18.45 16.63 7.88
CA PRO A 143 -19.85 16.77 8.27
C PRO A 143 -20.85 16.50 7.13
N ARG A 144 -20.38 16.45 5.88
CA ARG A 144 -21.18 16.10 4.69
C ARG A 144 -21.33 14.59 4.46
N ASP A 145 -20.59 13.76 5.19
CA ASP A 145 -20.58 12.31 5.05
C ASP A 145 -21.37 11.61 6.18
N ARG A 146 -22.19 12.39 6.91
CA ARG A 146 -23.13 11.90 7.93
C ARG A 146 -24.56 11.95 7.46
#